data_8bf494637d3910ae38d2df3a91d906e4
#
_entry.id   8bf494637d3910ae38d2df3a91d906e4
#
_cell.length_a   1.000
_cell.length_b   1.000
_cell.length_c   1.000
_cell.angle_alpha   90.00
_cell.angle_beta   90.00
_cell.angle_gamma   90.00
#
_symmetry.space_group_name_H-M   'P 1'
#
loop_
_entity.id
_entity.type
_entity.pdbx_description
1 polymer ?
#
loop_
_entity_poly.entity_id
_entity_poly.type
_entity_poly.pdbx_seq_one_letter_code
_entity_poly.pdbx_strand_id
1 'polypeptide(L)'
;MPTANAGYHLFNTGDVLTAAQVQHNLQNQSIMFFASAAARDADLTGVVVEGMFAYLADTNTTVYYDGAAWQSFGTGDVTGLTAGTGITIVNPTGPVPTISVSTGATLTSPKEVNTTSAGTAGSPATVNLDVSTSSVLIYTGDAAADWTLNVRGDASTTLNSLMAVGEQISVVFETPVGATAYEPVAGGFTIDGVVPSSIKYLGGSIPVGNINSTDVYTYTIRKTAATPTFTVLGAQNKFA
;
A
#
# COMPACT_ATOMS: atom_id res chain seq x y z
N MET A 1 24.75 -46.31 -30.03
CA MET A 1 23.46 -46.03 -29.40
C MET A 1 23.58 -44.69 -28.71
N PRO A 2 22.68 -43.72 -28.93
CA PRO A 2 22.68 -42.52 -28.11
C PRO A 2 22.46 -42.94 -26.65
N THR A 3 23.27 -42.38 -25.77
CA THR A 3 23.18 -42.62 -24.33
C THR A 3 21.79 -42.21 -23.84
N ALA A 4 21.18 -43.04 -22.99
CA ALA A 4 19.83 -42.89 -22.45
C ALA A 4 19.71 -41.70 -21.50
N ASN A 5 20.10 -40.48 -21.87
CA ASN A 5 19.92 -39.23 -21.12
C ASN A 5 20.30 -38.00 -21.97
N ALA A 6 20.37 -38.12 -23.30
CA ALA A 6 20.43 -36.93 -24.12
C ALA A 6 19.03 -36.35 -24.21
N GLY A 7 18.81 -35.17 -23.65
CA GLY A 7 17.49 -34.48 -23.59
C GLY A 7 16.90 -34.12 -24.97
N TYR A 8 17.49 -34.61 -26.04
CA TYR A 8 17.00 -34.43 -27.41
C TYR A 8 17.42 -35.67 -28.24
N HIS A 9 16.46 -36.22 -28.98
CA HIS A 9 16.70 -37.29 -29.93
C HIS A 9 16.20 -36.87 -31.32
N LEU A 10 17.10 -36.93 -32.31
CA LEU A 10 16.74 -36.73 -33.70
C LEU A 10 16.23 -38.00 -34.33
N PHE A 11 14.97 -38.05 -34.70
CA PHE A 11 14.38 -39.15 -35.46
C PHE A 11 14.56 -38.91 -36.96
N ASN A 12 15.07 -39.90 -37.69
CA ASN A 12 15.21 -39.87 -39.12
C ASN A 12 14.03 -40.56 -39.82
N THR A 13 13.82 -40.24 -41.09
CA THR A 13 12.78 -40.88 -41.90
C THR A 13 13.08 -42.40 -42.00
N GLY A 14 12.11 -43.22 -41.55
CA GLY A 14 12.23 -44.67 -41.57
C GLY A 14 12.72 -45.31 -40.27
N ASP A 15 13.03 -44.50 -39.24
CA ASP A 15 13.36 -45.05 -37.92
C ASP A 15 12.16 -45.79 -37.30
N VAL A 16 12.39 -46.96 -36.78
CA VAL A 16 11.43 -47.71 -35.97
C VAL A 16 11.69 -47.40 -34.52
N LEU A 17 10.74 -46.77 -33.85
CA LEU A 17 10.85 -46.41 -32.42
C LEU A 17 10.76 -47.68 -31.56
N THR A 18 11.77 -47.87 -30.72
CA THR A 18 11.72 -48.87 -29.67
C THR A 18 10.87 -48.38 -28.49
N ALA A 19 10.33 -49.30 -27.68
CA ALA A 19 9.59 -48.93 -26.47
C ALA A 19 10.40 -48.02 -25.52
N ALA A 20 11.71 -48.28 -25.40
CA ALA A 20 12.64 -47.48 -24.62
C ALA A 20 12.79 -46.06 -25.16
N GLN A 21 12.85 -45.87 -26.49
CA GLN A 21 12.91 -44.53 -27.10
C GLN A 21 11.62 -43.76 -26.92
N VAL A 22 10.44 -44.40 -27.03
CA VAL A 22 9.14 -43.79 -26.76
C VAL A 22 9.07 -43.33 -25.30
N GLN A 23 9.48 -44.19 -24.37
CA GLN A 23 9.47 -43.87 -22.95
C GLN A 23 10.41 -42.71 -22.63
N HIS A 24 11.68 -42.78 -23.02
CA HIS A 24 12.69 -41.77 -22.66
C HIS A 24 12.54 -40.43 -23.40
N ASN A 25 12.17 -40.47 -24.68
CA ASN A 25 12.19 -39.28 -25.51
C ASN A 25 10.82 -38.62 -25.72
N LEU A 26 9.74 -39.28 -25.37
CA LEU A 26 8.36 -38.75 -25.48
C LEU A 26 7.65 -38.72 -24.14
N GLN A 27 7.51 -39.85 -23.45
CA GLN A 27 6.71 -39.91 -22.21
C GLN A 27 7.38 -39.16 -21.05
N ASN A 28 8.68 -39.34 -20.83
CA ASN A 28 9.40 -38.69 -19.73
C ASN A 28 9.61 -37.18 -19.94
N GLN A 29 9.42 -36.68 -21.17
CA GLN A 29 9.61 -35.28 -21.52
C GLN A 29 8.26 -34.54 -21.72
N SER A 30 7.13 -35.25 -21.61
CA SER A 30 5.80 -34.65 -21.67
C SER A 30 5.30 -34.26 -20.29
N ILE A 31 4.36 -33.28 -20.23
CA ILE A 31 3.61 -33.03 -19.00
C ILE A 31 2.48 -34.08 -18.93
N MET A 32 2.62 -35.00 -18.00
CA MET A 32 1.66 -36.09 -17.79
C MET A 32 0.43 -35.56 -17.04
N PHE A 33 -0.75 -36.00 -17.44
CA PHE A 33 -2.00 -35.63 -16.78
C PHE A 33 -2.46 -36.72 -15.80
N PHE A 34 -2.71 -36.33 -14.54
CA PHE A 34 -3.25 -37.20 -13.50
C PHE A 34 -4.43 -36.56 -12.79
N ALA A 35 -5.38 -37.36 -12.35
CA ALA A 35 -6.52 -36.89 -11.58
C ALA A 35 -6.09 -36.31 -10.22
N SER A 36 -5.05 -36.86 -9.59
CA SER A 36 -4.53 -36.46 -8.29
C SER A 36 -3.08 -36.90 -8.09
N ALA A 37 -2.45 -36.42 -7.02
CA ALA A 37 -1.12 -36.87 -6.60
C ALA A 37 -1.11 -38.38 -6.31
N ALA A 38 -2.15 -38.91 -5.67
CA ALA A 38 -2.25 -40.34 -5.39
C ALA A 38 -2.33 -41.21 -6.67
N ALA A 39 -3.06 -40.75 -7.69
CA ALA A 39 -3.13 -41.41 -8.98
C ALA A 39 -1.74 -41.40 -9.68
N ARG A 40 -1.07 -40.24 -9.67
CA ARG A 40 0.30 -40.12 -10.21
C ARG A 40 1.26 -41.08 -9.53
N ASP A 41 1.24 -41.12 -8.19
CA ASP A 41 2.20 -41.98 -7.44
C ASP A 41 1.94 -43.47 -7.66
N ALA A 42 0.67 -43.85 -7.83
CA ALA A 42 0.30 -45.22 -8.16
C ALA A 42 0.80 -45.64 -9.56
N ASP A 43 0.58 -44.79 -10.57
CA ASP A 43 0.92 -45.09 -11.97
C ASP A 43 2.43 -45.02 -12.22
N LEU A 44 3.16 -44.19 -11.49
CA LEU A 44 4.58 -43.98 -11.65
C LEU A 44 5.45 -44.80 -10.66
N THR A 45 4.84 -45.72 -9.88
CA THR A 45 5.58 -46.54 -8.91
C THR A 45 6.73 -47.28 -9.58
N GLY A 46 7.96 -47.01 -9.13
CA GLY A 46 9.19 -47.67 -9.59
C GLY A 46 9.70 -47.20 -10.96
N VAL A 47 9.04 -46.21 -11.60
CA VAL A 47 9.47 -45.67 -12.91
C VAL A 47 9.69 -44.15 -12.89
N VAL A 48 9.47 -43.50 -11.75
CA VAL A 48 9.68 -42.07 -11.63
C VAL A 48 11.18 -41.73 -11.74
N VAL A 49 11.52 -40.69 -12.52
CA VAL A 49 12.88 -40.20 -12.69
C VAL A 49 12.91 -38.67 -12.57
N GLU A 50 14.05 -38.13 -12.14
CA GLU A 50 14.28 -36.69 -12.05
C GLU A 50 13.99 -36.00 -13.38
N GLY A 51 13.32 -34.84 -13.30
CA GLY A 51 12.94 -34.02 -14.47
C GLY A 51 11.60 -34.39 -15.07
N MET A 52 10.85 -35.35 -14.55
CA MET A 52 9.48 -35.62 -14.97
C MET A 52 8.53 -34.49 -14.54
N PHE A 53 7.59 -34.15 -15.40
CA PHE A 53 6.52 -33.17 -15.12
C PHE A 53 5.14 -33.83 -15.09
N ALA A 54 4.31 -33.38 -14.18
CA ALA A 54 2.92 -33.82 -14.09
C ALA A 54 1.98 -32.66 -13.78
N TYR A 55 0.78 -32.69 -14.37
CA TYR A 55 -0.33 -31.83 -14.01
C TYR A 55 -1.35 -32.63 -13.17
N LEU A 56 -1.75 -32.05 -12.03
CA LEU A 56 -2.70 -32.63 -11.09
C LEU A 56 -4.05 -31.88 -11.25
N ALA A 57 -5.07 -32.59 -11.67
CA ALA A 57 -6.38 -31.99 -11.98
C ALA A 57 -7.16 -31.57 -10.72
N ASP A 58 -7.01 -32.28 -9.61
CA ASP A 58 -7.68 -31.98 -8.33
C ASP A 58 -7.24 -30.65 -7.70
N THR A 59 -5.98 -30.29 -7.91
CA THR A 59 -5.37 -29.07 -7.34
C THR A 59 -5.06 -28.01 -8.39
N ASN A 60 -5.28 -28.28 -9.68
CA ASN A 60 -4.87 -27.42 -10.80
C ASN A 60 -3.39 -27.01 -10.74
N THR A 61 -2.51 -27.93 -10.34
CA THR A 61 -1.09 -27.63 -10.18
C THR A 61 -0.21 -28.44 -11.13
N THR A 62 0.83 -27.82 -11.64
CA THR A 62 1.93 -28.50 -12.31
C THR A 62 3.02 -28.80 -11.29
N VAL A 63 3.53 -30.01 -11.31
CA VAL A 63 4.60 -30.47 -10.43
C VAL A 63 5.73 -31.08 -11.25
N TYR A 64 6.96 -31.07 -10.70
CA TYR A 64 8.10 -31.75 -11.26
C TYR A 64 8.77 -32.63 -10.21
N TYR A 65 9.46 -33.69 -10.63
CA TYR A 65 10.21 -34.56 -9.73
C TYR A 65 11.67 -34.12 -9.69
N ASP A 66 12.20 -33.80 -8.50
CA ASP A 66 13.58 -33.31 -8.30
C ASP A 66 14.61 -34.39 -8.03
N GLY A 67 14.22 -35.65 -8.22
CA GLY A 67 15.05 -36.83 -7.91
C GLY A 67 14.79 -37.43 -6.52
N ALA A 68 14.14 -36.71 -5.62
CA ALA A 68 13.79 -37.14 -4.27
C ALA A 68 12.29 -37.04 -3.99
N ALA A 69 11.63 -35.94 -4.44
CA ALA A 69 10.23 -35.68 -4.21
C ALA A 69 9.59 -34.91 -5.37
N TRP A 70 8.25 -34.89 -5.40
CA TRP A 70 7.51 -34.06 -6.31
C TRP A 70 7.39 -32.62 -5.73
N GLN A 71 7.86 -31.66 -6.49
CA GLN A 71 7.85 -30.24 -6.16
C GLN A 71 6.80 -29.50 -6.96
N SER A 72 6.12 -28.53 -6.34
CA SER A 72 5.20 -27.66 -7.06
C SER A 72 5.97 -26.71 -7.97
N PHE A 73 5.48 -26.54 -9.20
CA PHE A 73 5.96 -25.49 -10.07
C PHE A 73 5.35 -24.17 -9.56
N GLY A 74 6.14 -23.40 -8.81
CA GLY A 74 5.66 -22.17 -8.16
C GLY A 74 5.20 -21.14 -9.16
N THR A 75 4.03 -20.57 -8.92
CA THR A 75 3.53 -19.39 -9.65
C THR A 75 4.23 -18.14 -9.12
N GLY A 76 5.40 -17.85 -9.63
CA GLY A 76 6.14 -16.64 -9.25
C GLY A 76 7.23 -16.91 -8.22
N ASP A 77 8.44 -16.84 -8.69
CA ASP A 77 9.64 -17.26 -7.96
C ASP A 77 10.15 -16.15 -7.04
N VAL A 78 9.42 -15.87 -5.96
CA VAL A 78 9.99 -15.15 -4.84
C VAL A 78 10.61 -16.19 -3.88
N THR A 79 11.87 -16.52 -4.10
CA THR A 79 12.62 -17.53 -3.31
C THR A 79 12.87 -17.07 -1.87
N GLY A 80 12.70 -15.77 -1.59
CA GLY A 80 12.74 -15.20 -0.25
C GLY A 80 12.85 -13.68 -0.27
N LEU A 81 12.14 -13.05 0.65
CA LEU A 81 12.31 -11.63 0.96
C LEU A 81 12.92 -11.51 2.36
N THR A 82 14.02 -10.79 2.48
CA THR A 82 14.63 -10.48 3.78
C THR A 82 14.15 -9.12 4.25
N ALA A 83 13.55 -9.06 5.44
CA ALA A 83 13.12 -7.81 6.04
C ALA A 83 14.35 -7.01 6.52
N GLY A 84 14.43 -5.73 6.13
CA GLY A 84 15.31 -4.76 6.77
C GLY A 84 14.71 -4.25 8.09
N THR A 85 15.49 -3.45 8.82
CA THR A 85 15.03 -2.84 10.08
C THR A 85 13.75 -2.03 9.85
N GLY A 86 12.73 -2.25 10.66
CA GLY A 86 11.47 -1.53 10.60
C GLY A 86 10.47 -2.08 9.55
N ILE A 87 10.81 -3.14 8.85
CA ILE A 87 9.91 -3.80 7.91
C ILE A 87 9.52 -5.18 8.44
N THR A 88 8.25 -5.50 8.36
CA THR A 88 7.71 -6.84 8.61
C THR A 88 7.26 -7.44 7.29
N ILE A 89 7.70 -8.67 7.01
CA ILE A 89 7.26 -9.44 5.86
C ILE A 89 6.56 -10.70 6.36
N VAL A 90 5.31 -10.87 5.98
CA VAL A 90 4.55 -12.09 6.25
C VAL A 90 4.55 -12.92 4.97
N ASN A 91 4.77 -14.24 5.11
CA ASN A 91 4.86 -15.19 4.00
C ASN A 91 5.98 -14.83 2.98
N PRO A 92 7.25 -14.71 3.46
CA PRO A 92 8.35 -14.19 2.63
C PRO A 92 8.72 -15.11 1.43
N THR A 93 8.29 -16.36 1.44
CA THR A 93 8.52 -17.36 0.37
C THR A 93 7.22 -17.74 -0.34
N GLY A 94 6.09 -17.13 0.03
CA GLY A 94 4.78 -17.44 -0.55
C GLY A 94 4.55 -16.72 -1.87
N PRO A 95 3.50 -17.12 -2.62
CA PRO A 95 3.17 -16.50 -3.90
C PRO A 95 2.74 -15.03 -3.79
N VAL A 96 2.27 -14.61 -2.61
CA VAL A 96 1.87 -13.21 -2.33
C VAL A 96 2.38 -12.82 -0.95
N PRO A 97 3.60 -12.30 -0.82
CA PRO A 97 4.10 -11.78 0.44
C PRO A 97 3.41 -10.46 0.81
N THR A 98 3.11 -10.29 2.08
CA THR A 98 2.62 -9.00 2.61
C THR A 98 3.78 -8.27 3.26
N ILE A 99 4.01 -7.02 2.83
CA ILE A 99 5.06 -6.16 3.37
C ILE A 99 4.40 -5.02 4.15
N SER A 100 4.80 -4.81 5.37
CA SER A 100 4.29 -3.74 6.24
C SER A 100 5.42 -3.08 7.04
N VAL A 101 5.16 -1.86 7.51
CA VAL A 101 6.04 -1.21 8.49
C VAL A 101 5.80 -1.87 9.85
N SER A 102 6.87 -2.26 10.54
CA SER A 102 6.77 -2.90 11.86
C SER A 102 6.24 -1.91 12.90
N THR A 103 5.46 -2.41 13.86
CA THR A 103 5.09 -1.63 15.04
C THR A 103 6.38 -1.18 15.77
N GLY A 104 6.48 0.12 16.05
CA GLY A 104 7.65 0.71 16.67
C GLY A 104 8.86 0.92 15.76
N ALA A 105 8.67 0.84 14.43
CA ALA A 105 9.71 1.17 13.46
C ALA A 105 10.17 2.63 13.63
N THR A 106 11.49 2.83 13.64
CA THR A 106 12.08 4.18 13.64
C THR A 106 12.30 4.63 12.20
N LEU A 107 11.68 5.74 11.81
CA LEU A 107 11.93 6.40 10.53
C LEU A 107 12.95 7.52 10.73
N THR A 108 14.11 7.39 10.13
CA THR A 108 15.14 8.43 10.19
C THR A 108 14.85 9.51 9.16
N SER A 109 14.61 10.73 9.61
CA SER A 109 14.35 11.91 8.76
C SER A 109 13.22 11.69 7.72
N PRO A 110 12.00 11.34 8.15
CA PRO A 110 10.88 11.28 7.22
C PRO A 110 10.68 12.66 6.59
N LYS A 111 10.46 12.69 5.27
CA LYS A 111 10.16 13.92 4.53
C LYS A 111 8.65 13.98 4.34
N GLU A 112 8.04 15.09 4.75
CA GLU A 112 6.65 15.39 4.42
C GLU A 112 6.58 16.01 3.03
N VAL A 113 5.55 15.66 2.28
CA VAL A 113 5.21 16.33 1.03
C VAL A 113 4.25 17.46 1.37
N ASN A 114 4.51 18.67 0.88
CA ASN A 114 3.55 19.78 0.97
C ASN A 114 2.78 19.92 -0.34
N THR A 115 1.57 20.46 -0.23
CA THR A 115 0.80 20.93 -1.38
C THR A 115 0.85 22.44 -1.39
N THR A 116 1.49 23.02 -2.42
CA THR A 116 1.51 24.45 -2.65
C THR A 116 0.48 24.83 -3.71
N SER A 117 -0.33 25.83 -3.41
CA SER A 117 -1.39 26.29 -4.30
C SER A 117 -1.36 27.83 -4.39
N ALA A 118 -1.64 28.36 -5.59
CA ALA A 118 -1.89 29.80 -5.79
C ALA A 118 -3.24 30.27 -5.23
N GLY A 119 -3.92 29.41 -4.44
CA GLY A 119 -5.18 29.74 -3.79
C GLY A 119 -5.04 30.86 -2.74
N THR A 120 -6.19 31.43 -2.39
CA THR A 120 -6.35 32.45 -1.36
C THR A 120 -7.36 31.94 -0.34
N ALA A 121 -7.05 32.02 0.96
CA ALA A 121 -8.00 31.66 2.00
C ALA A 121 -9.24 32.61 1.93
N GLY A 122 -10.44 32.03 2.11
CA GLY A 122 -11.69 32.76 1.98
C GLY A 122 -12.23 32.87 0.55
N SER A 123 -11.49 32.42 -0.48
CA SER A 123 -11.99 32.35 -1.86
C SER A 123 -11.50 31.08 -2.55
N PRO A 124 -12.26 29.97 -2.51
CA PRO A 124 -13.59 29.80 -1.87
C PRO A 124 -13.56 29.91 -0.34
N ALA A 125 -14.71 30.12 0.26
CA ALA A 125 -14.87 30.26 1.72
C ALA A 125 -14.40 29.04 2.52
N THR A 126 -14.43 27.84 1.91
CA THR A 126 -13.92 26.61 2.50
C THR A 126 -12.62 26.20 1.82
N VAL A 127 -11.58 26.10 2.60
CA VAL A 127 -10.27 25.55 2.22
C VAL A 127 -10.28 24.06 2.53
N ASN A 128 -10.08 23.18 1.54
CA ASN A 128 -9.97 21.75 1.77
C ASN A 128 -8.50 21.33 1.89
N LEU A 129 -8.16 20.66 2.99
CA LEU A 129 -6.87 20.01 3.19
C LEU A 129 -7.06 18.50 3.06
N ASP A 130 -6.53 17.93 1.99
CA ASP A 130 -6.69 16.53 1.61
C ASP A 130 -5.47 15.73 2.11
N VAL A 131 -5.60 15.06 3.26
CA VAL A 131 -4.49 14.36 3.92
C VAL A 131 -3.99 13.14 3.13
N SER A 132 -4.78 12.59 2.22
CA SER A 132 -4.32 11.55 1.28
C SER A 132 -3.26 12.07 0.30
N THR A 133 -3.18 13.39 0.13
CA THR A 133 -2.19 14.05 -0.73
C THR A 133 -1.03 14.61 0.09
N SER A 134 -1.34 15.33 1.17
CA SER A 134 -0.34 16.01 2.00
C SER A 134 -0.94 16.43 3.34
N SER A 135 -0.14 16.36 4.41
CA SER A 135 -0.48 16.93 5.71
C SER A 135 -0.23 18.44 5.79
N VAL A 136 0.42 19.03 4.78
CA VAL A 136 0.78 20.46 4.74
C VAL A 136 0.22 21.11 3.49
N LEU A 137 -0.65 22.11 3.67
CA LEU A 137 -1.20 22.93 2.60
C LEU A 137 -0.66 24.36 2.72
N ILE A 138 -0.05 24.85 1.65
CA ILE A 138 0.51 26.20 1.56
C ILE A 138 -0.25 26.98 0.49
N TYR A 139 -0.88 28.07 0.87
CA TYR A 139 -1.40 29.06 -0.07
C TYR A 139 -0.37 30.16 -0.29
N THR A 140 -0.28 30.67 -1.51
CA THR A 140 0.67 31.74 -1.87
C THR A 140 -0.01 33.08 -2.13
N GLY A 141 -1.33 33.12 -2.22
CA GLY A 141 -2.12 34.34 -2.33
C GLY A 141 -2.59 34.83 -0.97
N ASP A 142 -2.62 36.15 -0.76
CA ASP A 142 -3.13 36.75 0.45
C ASP A 142 -4.59 36.32 0.72
N ALA A 143 -4.94 36.06 1.97
CA ALA A 143 -6.30 35.77 2.36
C ALA A 143 -7.27 36.88 1.89
N ALA A 144 -8.40 36.51 1.30
CA ALA A 144 -9.35 37.42 0.67
C ALA A 144 -10.63 37.63 1.50
N ALA A 145 -10.92 36.73 2.43
CA ALA A 145 -12.03 36.79 3.37
C ALA A 145 -11.77 35.80 4.52
N ASP A 146 -12.60 35.86 5.55
CA ASP A 146 -12.62 34.85 6.60
C ASP A 146 -13.01 33.47 6.02
N TRP A 147 -12.46 32.38 6.58
CA TRP A 147 -12.49 31.07 5.96
C TRP A 147 -12.78 29.95 6.93
N THR A 148 -13.11 28.78 6.36
CA THR A 148 -13.23 27.50 7.06
C THR A 148 -12.15 26.56 6.54
N LEU A 149 -11.40 25.91 7.41
CA LEU A 149 -10.52 24.80 7.05
C LEU A 149 -11.27 23.48 7.22
N ASN A 150 -11.42 22.74 6.14
CA ASN A 150 -11.99 21.40 6.14
C ASN A 150 -10.90 20.36 5.91
N VAL A 151 -10.61 19.55 6.92
CA VAL A 151 -9.65 18.45 6.82
C VAL A 151 -10.40 17.16 6.48
N ARG A 152 -9.98 16.49 5.43
CA ARG A 152 -10.60 15.25 4.93
C ARG A 152 -9.53 14.33 4.33
N GLY A 153 -9.88 13.07 4.01
CA GLY A 153 -9.00 12.20 3.23
C GLY A 153 -8.73 12.81 1.86
N ASP A 154 -9.77 12.95 1.05
CA ASP A 154 -9.80 13.65 -0.24
C ASP A 154 -11.27 13.97 -0.61
N ALA A 155 -11.56 14.29 -1.90
CA ALA A 155 -12.92 14.60 -2.35
C ALA A 155 -13.91 13.41 -2.24
N SER A 156 -13.41 12.18 -2.17
CA SER A 156 -14.20 10.93 -2.13
C SER A 156 -13.95 10.09 -0.87
N THR A 157 -12.90 10.40 -0.13
CA THR A 157 -12.46 9.63 1.05
C THR A 157 -12.55 10.50 2.30
N THR A 158 -13.20 10.01 3.33
CA THR A 158 -13.31 10.74 4.61
C THR A 158 -12.06 10.53 5.47
N LEU A 159 -11.67 11.53 6.27
CA LEU A 159 -10.66 11.36 7.31
C LEU A 159 -11.10 10.29 8.31
N ASN A 160 -12.39 10.19 8.59
CA ASN A 160 -12.94 9.17 9.47
C ASN A 160 -12.63 7.75 9.01
N SER A 161 -12.62 7.49 7.69
CA SER A 161 -12.31 6.16 7.14
C SER A 161 -10.81 5.83 7.17
N LEU A 162 -9.96 6.86 7.15
CA LEU A 162 -8.51 6.70 7.16
C LEU A 162 -7.91 6.49 8.56
N MET A 163 -8.62 6.94 9.60
CA MET A 163 -8.12 6.88 10.97
C MET A 163 -8.84 5.82 11.79
N ALA A 164 -8.09 5.00 12.52
CA ALA A 164 -8.63 4.16 13.59
C ALA A 164 -8.84 4.95 14.89
N VAL A 165 -9.69 4.43 15.78
CA VAL A 165 -9.86 5.01 17.12
C VAL A 165 -8.53 4.93 17.87
N GLY A 166 -8.14 6.04 18.51
CA GLY A 166 -6.87 6.18 19.21
C GLY A 166 -5.74 6.74 18.36
N GLU A 167 -5.91 6.87 17.04
CA GLU A 167 -4.91 7.47 16.16
C GLU A 167 -4.96 8.99 16.20
N GLN A 168 -3.82 9.59 15.87
CA GLN A 168 -3.60 11.03 15.81
C GLN A 168 -2.82 11.38 14.55
N ILE A 169 -3.22 12.49 13.91
CA ILE A 169 -2.44 13.13 12.86
C ILE A 169 -2.21 14.61 13.20
N SER A 170 -1.20 15.22 12.59
CA SER A 170 -1.00 16.66 12.60
C SER A 170 -1.10 17.19 11.19
N VAL A 171 -1.76 18.33 11.01
CA VAL A 171 -1.87 19.02 9.73
C VAL A 171 -1.46 20.48 9.87
N VAL A 172 -0.93 21.05 8.81
CA VAL A 172 -0.49 22.43 8.75
C VAL A 172 -1.18 23.14 7.59
N PHE A 173 -1.72 24.31 7.86
CA PHE A 173 -2.21 25.22 6.84
C PHE A 173 -1.47 26.55 6.94
N GLU A 174 -0.87 26.97 5.85
CA GLU A 174 -0.13 28.23 5.73
C GLU A 174 -0.84 29.14 4.74
N THR A 175 -1.04 30.41 5.13
CA THR A 175 -1.64 31.42 4.28
C THR A 175 -1.05 32.81 4.55
N PRO A 176 -0.64 33.54 3.51
CA PRO A 176 -0.30 34.96 3.62
C PRO A 176 -1.57 35.76 3.99
N VAL A 177 -1.36 36.82 4.74
CA VAL A 177 -2.38 37.77 5.14
C VAL A 177 -1.90 39.15 4.73
N GLY A 178 -2.65 39.83 3.86
CA GLY A 178 -2.32 41.15 3.37
C GLY A 178 -2.63 42.27 4.38
N ALA A 179 -3.04 43.45 3.89
CA ALA A 179 -3.34 44.62 4.74
C ALA A 179 -4.61 44.46 5.58
N THR A 180 -5.48 43.50 5.27
CA THR A 180 -6.70 43.20 6.04
C THR A 180 -6.52 41.89 6.78
N ALA A 181 -6.74 41.87 8.07
CA ALA A 181 -6.72 40.67 8.88
C ALA A 181 -7.93 39.77 8.56
N TYR A 182 -7.71 38.64 7.94
CA TYR A 182 -8.70 37.60 7.74
C TYR A 182 -8.32 36.39 8.58
N GLU A 183 -9.33 35.67 9.10
CA GLU A 183 -9.15 34.62 10.10
C GLU A 183 -10.14 33.46 9.91
N PRO A 184 -9.94 32.31 10.57
CA PRO A 184 -10.95 31.27 10.59
C PRO A 184 -12.26 31.79 11.22
N VAL A 185 -13.40 31.60 10.55
CA VAL A 185 -14.73 31.95 11.13
C VAL A 185 -15.03 31.15 12.40
N ALA A 186 -15.97 31.61 13.23
CA ALA A 186 -16.46 30.85 14.37
C ALA A 186 -16.97 29.45 13.90
N GLY A 187 -16.41 28.36 14.45
CA GLY A 187 -16.64 27.02 13.93
C GLY A 187 -15.93 26.72 12.60
N GLY A 188 -15.00 27.55 12.18
CA GLY A 188 -14.31 27.49 10.90
C GLY A 188 -13.23 26.39 10.78
N PHE A 189 -13.30 25.38 11.61
CA PHE A 189 -12.56 24.14 11.43
C PHE A 189 -13.55 22.97 11.36
N THR A 190 -13.48 22.22 10.28
CA THR A 190 -14.32 21.02 10.08
C THR A 190 -13.48 19.81 9.73
N ILE A 191 -14.01 18.64 10.04
CA ILE A 191 -13.49 17.35 9.61
C ILE A 191 -14.60 16.69 8.81
N ASP A 192 -14.30 16.33 7.55
CA ASP A 192 -15.29 15.74 6.64
C ASP A 192 -16.57 16.61 6.53
N GLY A 193 -16.44 17.95 6.60
CA GLY A 193 -17.53 18.92 6.54
C GLY A 193 -18.30 19.10 7.86
N VAL A 194 -17.90 18.44 8.94
CA VAL A 194 -18.59 18.50 10.25
C VAL A 194 -17.67 19.14 11.29
N VAL A 195 -18.21 20.05 12.10
CA VAL A 195 -17.48 20.66 13.22
C VAL A 195 -17.15 19.57 14.25
N PRO A 196 -15.89 19.39 14.65
CA PRO A 196 -15.50 18.40 15.65
C PRO A 196 -16.18 18.63 16.99
N SER A 197 -16.41 17.55 17.73
CA SER A 197 -17.04 17.59 19.05
C SER A 197 -16.27 18.41 20.09
N SER A 198 -14.96 18.57 19.91
CA SER A 198 -14.10 19.36 20.77
C SER A 198 -12.96 19.98 19.98
N ILE A 199 -12.90 21.31 19.98
CA ILE A 199 -11.76 22.08 19.48
C ILE A 199 -11.22 22.92 20.63
N LYS A 200 -9.93 22.90 20.84
CA LYS A 200 -9.22 23.76 21.79
C LYS A 200 -8.10 24.49 21.08
N TYR A 201 -8.08 25.79 21.22
CA TYR A 201 -7.03 26.64 20.67
C TYR A 201 -6.01 27.03 21.72
N LEU A 202 -4.76 27.20 21.31
CA LEU A 202 -3.74 27.82 22.14
C LEU A 202 -4.19 29.24 22.51
N GLY A 203 -4.17 29.57 23.79
CA GLY A 203 -4.69 30.85 24.28
C GLY A 203 -6.21 30.88 24.54
N GLY A 204 -6.94 29.78 24.23
CA GLY A 204 -8.36 29.59 24.60
C GLY A 204 -9.37 30.18 23.62
N SER A 205 -8.97 30.89 22.57
CA SER A 205 -9.84 31.49 21.55
C SER A 205 -9.38 31.16 20.14
N ILE A 206 -10.30 31.31 19.17
CA ILE A 206 -9.95 31.21 17.74
C ILE A 206 -8.87 32.26 17.45
N PRO A 207 -7.78 31.86 16.74
CA PRO A 207 -6.72 32.78 16.37
C PRO A 207 -7.23 33.91 15.48
N VAL A 208 -6.73 35.13 15.72
CA VAL A 208 -7.00 36.31 14.89
C VAL A 208 -5.93 36.42 13.80
N GLY A 209 -6.32 36.79 12.59
CA GLY A 209 -5.43 37.00 11.47
C GLY A 209 -4.40 38.10 11.73
N ASN A 210 -3.18 37.93 11.25
CA ASN A 210 -2.08 38.89 11.42
C ASN A 210 -1.83 39.63 10.11
N ILE A 211 -2.02 40.94 10.08
CA ILE A 211 -1.79 41.76 8.87
C ILE A 211 -0.31 41.73 8.43
N ASN A 212 -0.09 41.81 7.10
CA ASN A 212 1.22 41.85 6.45
C ASN A 212 2.18 40.77 6.95
N SER A 213 1.68 39.53 7.02
CA SER A 213 2.45 38.40 7.53
C SER A 213 1.99 37.09 6.88
N THR A 214 2.69 36.02 7.17
CA THR A 214 2.24 34.66 6.89
C THR A 214 1.78 34.03 8.19
N ASP A 215 0.53 33.59 8.21
CA ASP A 215 -0.02 32.84 9.33
C ASP A 215 0.08 31.35 9.06
N VAL A 216 0.62 30.62 10.03
CA VAL A 216 0.75 29.16 10.00
C VAL A 216 -0.11 28.55 11.08
N TYR A 217 -1.14 27.82 10.65
CA TYR A 217 -2.07 27.12 11.52
C TYR A 217 -1.67 25.66 11.62
N THR A 218 -1.49 25.16 12.83
CA THR A 218 -1.19 23.75 13.10
C THR A 218 -2.33 23.14 13.89
N TYR A 219 -2.83 22.01 13.44
CA TYR A 219 -3.89 21.27 14.11
C TYR A 219 -3.44 19.85 14.39
N THR A 220 -3.59 19.41 15.64
CA THR A 220 -3.45 18.02 16.05
C THR A 220 -4.86 17.43 16.18
N ILE A 221 -5.16 16.42 15.40
CA ILE A 221 -6.46 15.77 15.28
C ILE A 221 -6.37 14.36 15.85
N ARG A 222 -7.23 14.04 16.83
CA ARG A 222 -7.32 12.72 17.46
C ARG A 222 -8.69 12.13 17.23
N LYS A 223 -8.77 10.90 16.72
CA LYS A 223 -10.03 10.17 16.66
C LYS A 223 -10.29 9.45 17.97
N THR A 224 -11.36 9.82 18.69
CA THR A 224 -11.63 9.34 20.04
C THR A 224 -12.76 8.31 20.12
N ALA A 225 -13.59 8.18 19.07
CA ALA A 225 -14.62 7.14 18.99
C ALA A 225 -14.92 6.73 17.54
N ALA A 226 -15.53 5.57 17.35
CA ALA A 226 -15.89 4.99 16.04
C ALA A 226 -17.01 5.78 15.32
N THR A 227 -18.01 6.25 16.05
CA THR A 227 -18.90 7.32 15.58
C THR A 227 -18.03 8.57 15.49
N PRO A 228 -17.93 9.27 14.33
CA PRO A 228 -16.84 10.22 14.10
C PRO A 228 -16.78 11.28 15.18
N THR A 229 -16.01 11.00 16.21
CA THR A 229 -15.75 11.91 17.33
C THR A 229 -14.28 12.23 17.32
N PHE A 230 -14.00 13.52 17.08
CA PHE A 230 -12.63 14.03 17.03
C PHE A 230 -12.42 15.09 18.10
N THR A 231 -11.23 15.04 18.70
CA THR A 231 -10.70 16.14 19.51
C THR A 231 -9.59 16.81 18.73
N VAL A 232 -9.64 18.14 18.67
CA VAL A 232 -8.69 18.95 17.90
C VAL A 232 -7.99 19.94 18.82
N LEU A 233 -6.69 20.05 18.69
CA LEU A 233 -5.87 21.08 19.31
C LEU A 233 -5.30 21.95 18.20
N GLY A 234 -5.64 23.23 18.19
CA GLY A 234 -5.21 24.22 17.19
C GLY A 234 -4.28 25.27 17.77
N ALA A 235 -3.28 25.64 16.98
CA ALA A 235 -2.38 26.75 17.28
C ALA A 235 -2.12 27.55 16.00
N GLN A 236 -1.78 28.84 16.17
CA GLN A 236 -1.34 29.73 15.09
C GLN A 236 0.02 30.32 15.47
N ASN A 237 0.89 30.42 14.47
CA ASN A 237 2.14 31.14 14.54
C ASN A 237 2.17 32.23 13.44
N LYS A 238 2.68 33.40 13.79
CA LYS A 238 2.90 34.50 12.87
C LYS A 238 4.34 34.51 12.39
N PHE A 239 4.53 34.61 11.08
CA PHE A 239 5.82 34.85 10.45
C PHE A 239 5.75 36.17 9.65
N ALA A 240 6.63 37.14 9.97
CA ALA A 240 6.66 38.47 9.38
C ALA A 240 8.05 38.79 8.81
#